data_fee33c31b54915a7ec016e638667af2d
#
_entry.id   fee33c31b54915a7ec016e638667af2d
#
_cell.length_a   1.000
_cell.length_b   1.000
_cell.length_c   1.000
_cell.angle_alpha   90.00
_cell.angle_beta   90.00
_cell.angle_gamma   90.00
#
_symmetry.space_group_name_H-M   'P 1'
#
loop_
_entity.id
_entity.type
_entity.pdbx_description
1 polymer ?
#
loop_
_entity_poly.entity_id
_entity_poly.type
_entity_poly.pdbx_seq_one_letter_code
_entity_poly.pdbx_strand_id
1 'polypeptide(L)'
;MPRVIGLMSGSSLDGLDIAYVNFSSVGNYPEEKWTFDIIHAETIPYSSDWIKKLSTAIDLDARSYLLLHTSYGHYLGRCVNNFITKYNLKLDDIDLIASHGHTIFHEPWNSMTGQIGDGSAICAETGLLVVNDLRSMDIAYGGQGAPIVPIGEIHLFNEYRLLLNLGGIANITDQKYRIAFDICPANRILNKLVKEYLNKKYDENGTYSSQGQINEILLNKLNQLDYYKKLYPKSLSNSFGLDIIYPLLEYDKLNIYDILRTYIEHIVQQISNSIDMIIENEKQDKSTYVNCKMLITGGGTHNKFLFQCLKNKPKENFGIEIEYPDINVIDFKEALIMTFIGLLRIQRKPNVLASVTGAKIDTIGGAVWSN
;
A
#
# COMPACT_ATOMS: atom_id res chain seq x y z
N MET A 1 1.45 10.59 24.88
CA MET A 1 1.60 9.71 23.71
C MET A 1 0.76 10.30 22.59
N PRO A 2 1.36 10.64 21.45
CA PRO A 2 0.61 11.26 20.36
C PRO A 2 -0.47 10.32 19.81
N ARG A 3 -1.67 10.86 19.59
CA ARG A 3 -2.80 10.17 18.98
C ARG A 3 -3.23 10.88 17.71
N VAL A 4 -3.20 10.19 16.60
CA VAL A 4 -3.33 10.77 15.28
C VAL A 4 -4.41 10.05 14.48
N ILE A 5 -5.23 10.82 13.76
CA ILE A 5 -6.16 10.27 12.77
C ILE A 5 -5.51 10.35 11.38
N GLY A 6 -5.41 9.22 10.70
CA GLY A 6 -4.91 9.12 9.32
C GLY A 6 -6.02 8.91 8.32
N LEU A 7 -5.94 9.62 7.20
CA LEU A 7 -6.88 9.52 6.09
C LEU A 7 -6.15 9.07 4.83
N MET A 8 -6.60 7.97 4.24
CA MET A 8 -6.06 7.45 2.98
C MET A 8 -7.18 7.18 1.98
N SER A 9 -7.03 7.70 0.77
CA SER A 9 -7.91 7.44 -0.37
C SER A 9 -7.09 6.89 -1.52
N GLY A 10 -7.26 5.61 -1.79
CA GLY A 10 -6.55 4.89 -2.85
C GLY A 10 -7.19 5.03 -4.23
N SER A 11 -6.44 4.69 -5.27
CA SER A 11 -6.91 4.70 -6.66
C SER A 11 -7.96 3.62 -6.99
N SER A 12 -8.22 2.69 -6.08
CA SER A 12 -9.28 1.67 -6.20
C SER A 12 -10.68 2.25 -6.10
N LEU A 13 -10.83 3.45 -5.50
CA LEU A 13 -12.11 4.13 -5.26
C LEU A 13 -13.11 3.30 -4.41
N ASP A 14 -12.62 2.37 -3.60
CA ASP A 14 -13.45 1.56 -2.71
C ASP A 14 -14.03 2.37 -1.55
N GLY A 15 -13.24 3.34 -1.03
CA GLY A 15 -13.63 4.17 0.09
C GLY A 15 -12.50 5.03 0.63
N LEU A 16 -12.80 5.70 1.73
CA LEU A 16 -11.85 6.43 2.56
C LEU A 16 -11.46 5.55 3.75
N ASP A 17 -10.19 5.20 3.86
CA ASP A 17 -9.66 4.55 5.04
C ASP A 17 -9.34 5.58 6.11
N ILE A 18 -9.84 5.36 7.31
CA ILE A 18 -9.59 6.16 8.50
C ILE A 18 -8.96 5.26 9.57
N ALA A 19 -7.83 5.67 10.14
CA ALA A 19 -7.21 5.00 11.27
C ALA A 19 -6.92 5.98 12.40
N TYR A 20 -7.29 5.65 13.62
CA TYR A 20 -6.93 6.37 14.84
C TYR A 20 -5.85 5.59 15.58
N VAL A 21 -4.69 6.18 15.68
CA VAL A 21 -3.46 5.50 16.09
C VAL A 21 -2.81 6.22 17.26
N ASN A 22 -2.41 5.44 18.26
CA ASN A 22 -1.59 5.89 19.37
C ASN A 22 -0.13 5.52 19.11
N PHE A 23 0.80 6.46 19.30
CA PHE A 23 2.23 6.24 19.12
C PHE A 23 2.99 6.37 20.43
N SER A 24 4.03 5.56 20.58
CA SER A 24 5.05 5.78 21.58
C SER A 24 6.43 5.55 20.99
N SER A 25 7.43 6.22 21.56
CA SER A 25 8.82 6.08 21.12
C SER A 25 9.77 6.01 22.30
N VAL A 26 10.90 5.35 22.08
CA VAL A 26 12.00 5.24 23.03
C VAL A 26 13.31 5.59 22.33
N GLY A 27 14.11 6.42 22.96
CA GLY A 27 15.36 6.92 22.38
C GLY A 27 15.19 8.29 21.73
N ASN A 28 16.22 8.71 21.00
CA ASN A 28 16.26 10.00 20.29
C ASN A 28 16.47 9.75 18.80
N TYR A 29 15.94 10.65 17.97
CA TYR A 29 16.20 10.65 16.53
C TYR A 29 17.73 10.76 16.26
N PRO A 30 18.27 10.02 15.24
CA PRO A 30 17.57 9.16 14.27
C PRO A 30 17.31 7.71 14.71
N GLU A 31 17.84 7.29 15.85
CA GLU A 31 17.76 5.89 16.34
C GLU A 31 16.52 5.60 17.19
N GLU A 32 15.56 6.52 17.17
CA GLU A 32 14.30 6.43 17.90
C GLU A 32 13.50 5.21 17.43
N LYS A 33 13.14 4.36 18.39
CA LYS A 33 12.30 3.18 18.13
C LYS A 33 10.85 3.52 18.40
N TRP A 34 10.03 3.36 17.40
CA TRP A 34 8.61 3.63 17.46
C TRP A 34 7.79 2.35 17.66
N THR A 35 6.73 2.48 18.43
CA THR A 35 5.67 1.50 18.54
C THR A 35 4.33 2.20 18.32
N PHE A 36 3.34 1.45 17.85
CA PHE A 36 2.01 1.96 17.55
C PHE A 36 0.92 0.99 18.00
N ASP A 37 -0.27 1.55 18.20
CA ASP A 37 -1.49 0.79 18.43
C ASP A 37 -2.62 1.43 17.60
N ILE A 38 -3.22 0.66 16.69
CA ILE A 38 -4.40 1.08 15.94
C ILE A 38 -5.61 0.89 16.83
N ILE A 39 -6.06 1.96 17.48
CA ILE A 39 -7.17 1.94 18.43
C ILE A 39 -8.50 1.65 17.72
N HIS A 40 -8.73 2.34 16.59
CA HIS A 40 -9.88 2.16 15.72
C HIS A 40 -9.49 2.39 14.27
N ALA A 41 -10.07 1.63 13.37
CA ALA A 41 -9.95 1.87 11.94
C ALA A 41 -11.22 1.41 11.21
N GLU A 42 -11.54 2.06 10.11
CA GLU A 42 -12.62 1.66 9.22
C GLU A 42 -12.44 2.23 7.81
N THR A 43 -13.03 1.56 6.84
CA THR A 43 -13.21 2.08 5.49
C THR A 43 -14.63 2.65 5.35
N ILE A 44 -14.75 3.92 4.99
CA ILE A 44 -16.03 4.55 4.64
C ILE A 44 -16.21 4.41 3.13
N PRO A 45 -17.15 3.57 2.65
CA PRO A 45 -17.34 3.36 1.22
C PRO A 45 -17.78 4.66 0.52
N TYR A 46 -17.22 4.93 -0.66
CA TYR A 46 -17.67 6.04 -1.47
C TYR A 46 -19.07 5.78 -2.06
N SER A 47 -19.91 6.82 -2.06
CA SER A 47 -21.13 6.80 -2.86
C SER A 47 -20.80 6.79 -4.35
N SER A 48 -21.74 6.35 -5.19
CA SER A 48 -21.61 6.40 -6.65
C SER A 48 -21.30 7.80 -7.18
N ASP A 49 -21.81 8.83 -6.51
CA ASP A 49 -21.53 10.24 -6.84
C ASP A 49 -20.07 10.60 -6.56
N TRP A 50 -19.51 10.20 -5.39
CA TRP A 50 -18.10 10.42 -5.10
C TRP A 50 -17.17 9.61 -6.01
N ILE A 51 -17.50 8.34 -6.30
CA ILE A 51 -16.74 7.53 -7.26
C ILE A 51 -16.67 8.26 -8.60
N LYS A 52 -17.81 8.75 -9.10
CA LYS A 52 -17.86 9.48 -10.36
C LYS A 52 -17.02 10.77 -10.31
N LYS A 53 -17.20 11.61 -9.27
CA LYS A 53 -16.44 12.86 -9.12
C LYS A 53 -14.93 12.64 -9.08
N LEU A 54 -14.47 11.64 -8.33
CA LEU A 54 -13.04 11.34 -8.19
C LEU A 54 -12.46 10.74 -9.48
N SER A 55 -13.18 9.83 -10.14
CA SER A 55 -12.70 9.18 -11.37
C SER A 55 -12.64 10.10 -12.60
N THR A 56 -13.45 11.17 -12.63
CA THR A 56 -13.47 12.14 -13.74
C THR A 56 -12.77 13.45 -13.41
N ALA A 57 -12.15 13.55 -12.24
CA ALA A 57 -11.53 14.81 -11.78
C ALA A 57 -10.34 15.25 -12.64
N ILE A 58 -9.70 14.32 -13.34
CA ILE A 58 -8.57 14.59 -14.26
C ILE A 58 -8.99 15.44 -15.47
N ASP A 59 -10.26 15.39 -15.87
CA ASP A 59 -10.79 16.08 -17.04
C ASP A 59 -11.42 17.45 -16.71
N LEU A 60 -11.38 17.88 -15.42
CA LEU A 60 -12.00 19.12 -14.99
C LEU A 60 -11.18 20.35 -15.39
N ASP A 61 -11.88 21.45 -15.71
CA ASP A 61 -11.25 22.75 -15.79
C ASP A 61 -10.71 23.21 -14.41
N ALA A 62 -9.79 24.18 -14.42
CA ALA A 62 -9.09 24.62 -13.20
C ALA A 62 -10.06 25.08 -12.08
N ARG A 63 -11.15 25.79 -12.42
CA ARG A 63 -12.12 26.25 -11.44
C ARG A 63 -12.90 25.08 -10.84
N SER A 64 -13.39 24.18 -11.68
CA SER A 64 -14.13 22.99 -11.25
C SER A 64 -13.26 22.06 -10.42
N TYR A 65 -11.98 21.90 -10.77
CA TYR A 65 -10.99 21.16 -9.99
C TYR A 65 -10.81 21.75 -8.57
N LEU A 66 -10.65 23.06 -8.45
CA LEU A 66 -10.50 23.74 -7.15
C LEU A 66 -11.79 23.64 -6.31
N LEU A 67 -12.97 23.76 -6.92
CA LEU A 67 -14.24 23.52 -6.22
C LEU A 67 -14.35 22.09 -5.71
N LEU A 68 -13.93 21.10 -6.51
CA LEU A 68 -13.92 19.71 -6.09
C LEU A 68 -12.90 19.48 -4.97
N HIS A 69 -11.71 20.08 -5.05
CA HIS A 69 -10.67 20.02 -4.02
C HIS A 69 -11.21 20.47 -2.65
N THR A 70 -11.85 21.63 -2.61
CA THR A 70 -12.45 22.17 -1.38
C THR A 70 -13.64 21.31 -0.90
N SER A 71 -14.56 20.94 -1.80
CA SER A 71 -15.73 20.14 -1.41
C SER A 71 -15.36 18.75 -0.90
N TYR A 72 -14.27 18.17 -1.43
CA TYR A 72 -13.74 16.90 -0.94
C TYR A 72 -13.07 17.07 0.43
N GLY A 73 -12.38 18.19 0.69
CA GLY A 73 -11.88 18.52 2.02
C GLY A 73 -13.01 18.58 3.07
N HIS A 74 -14.12 19.27 2.79
CA HIS A 74 -15.29 19.27 3.65
C HIS A 74 -15.89 17.86 3.84
N TYR A 75 -15.94 17.05 2.77
CA TYR A 75 -16.40 15.66 2.89
C TYR A 75 -15.50 14.86 3.83
N LEU A 76 -14.17 14.95 3.69
CA LEU A 76 -13.21 14.29 4.58
C LEU A 76 -13.40 14.73 6.04
N GLY A 77 -13.55 16.03 6.30
CA GLY A 77 -13.80 16.55 7.65
C GLY A 77 -15.08 15.99 8.28
N ARG A 78 -16.17 15.90 7.50
CA ARG A 78 -17.42 15.27 7.98
C ARG A 78 -17.26 13.78 8.24
N CYS A 79 -16.48 13.06 7.42
CA CYS A 79 -16.15 11.66 7.67
C CYS A 79 -15.41 11.49 9.00
N VAL A 80 -14.44 12.37 9.29
CA VAL A 80 -13.72 12.38 10.57
C VAL A 80 -14.67 12.65 11.75
N ASN A 81 -15.55 13.63 11.65
CA ASN A 81 -16.52 13.95 12.72
C ASN A 81 -17.46 12.76 12.99
N ASN A 82 -17.92 12.08 11.94
CA ASN A 82 -18.72 10.87 12.09
C ASN A 82 -17.92 9.73 12.77
N PHE A 83 -16.66 9.55 12.40
CA PHE A 83 -15.76 8.59 13.02
C PHE A 83 -15.55 8.89 14.52
N ILE A 84 -15.25 10.15 14.87
CA ILE A 84 -15.10 10.62 16.25
C ILE A 84 -16.37 10.32 17.06
N THR A 85 -17.54 10.64 16.50
CA THR A 85 -18.84 10.38 17.16
C THR A 85 -19.10 8.89 17.33
N LYS A 86 -18.87 8.08 16.28
CA LYS A 86 -19.09 6.63 16.29
C LYS A 86 -18.31 5.91 17.36
N TYR A 87 -17.04 6.30 17.57
CA TYR A 87 -16.15 5.68 18.52
C TYR A 87 -16.05 6.42 19.87
N ASN A 88 -16.90 7.45 20.09
CA ASN A 88 -16.93 8.27 21.29
C ASN A 88 -15.55 8.85 21.66
N LEU A 89 -14.78 9.30 20.68
CA LEU A 89 -13.46 9.89 20.89
C LEU A 89 -13.60 11.30 21.48
N LYS A 90 -12.70 11.68 22.36
CA LYS A 90 -12.60 13.03 22.87
C LYS A 90 -11.71 13.87 21.96
N LEU A 91 -12.15 15.05 21.58
CA LEU A 91 -11.35 15.93 20.72
C LEU A 91 -9.98 16.26 21.34
N ASP A 92 -9.93 16.48 22.66
CA ASP A 92 -8.69 16.77 23.38
C ASP A 92 -7.69 15.60 23.39
N ASP A 93 -8.14 14.40 23.04
CA ASP A 93 -7.29 13.20 22.93
C ASP A 93 -6.70 13.03 21.51
N ILE A 94 -7.03 13.93 20.56
CA ILE A 94 -6.58 13.84 19.17
C ILE A 94 -5.63 15.00 18.90
N ASP A 95 -4.35 14.69 18.67
CA ASP A 95 -3.31 15.69 18.46
C ASP A 95 -3.34 16.29 17.06
N LEU A 96 -3.67 15.48 16.03
CA LEU A 96 -3.76 15.95 14.64
C LEU A 96 -4.50 14.95 13.73
N ILE A 97 -4.89 15.46 12.57
CA ILE A 97 -5.32 14.69 11.41
C ILE A 97 -4.23 14.73 10.34
N ALA A 98 -3.85 13.59 9.78
CA ALA A 98 -2.93 13.50 8.65
C ALA A 98 -3.68 12.97 7.43
N SER A 99 -3.79 13.77 6.36
CA SER A 99 -4.56 13.43 5.17
C SER A 99 -3.67 13.30 3.95
N HIS A 100 -3.71 12.12 3.30
CA HIS A 100 -3.09 11.93 1.99
C HIS A 100 -3.88 12.67 0.89
N GLY A 101 -5.19 12.82 1.06
CA GLY A 101 -6.07 13.23 -0.03
C GLY A 101 -6.28 12.14 -1.07
N HIS A 102 -6.81 12.49 -2.24
CA HIS A 102 -6.97 11.59 -3.38
C HIS A 102 -6.15 12.08 -4.57
N THR A 103 -5.25 11.22 -5.09
CA THR A 103 -4.35 11.59 -6.18
C THR A 103 -5.10 11.67 -7.50
N ILE A 104 -5.09 12.85 -8.13
CA ILE A 104 -5.63 13.10 -9.46
C ILE A 104 -4.51 13.21 -10.49
N PHE A 105 -3.45 13.96 -10.14
CA PHE A 105 -2.28 14.15 -11.00
C PHE A 105 -1.03 13.65 -10.30
N HIS A 106 -0.16 12.98 -11.07
CA HIS A 106 1.16 12.59 -10.59
C HIS A 106 2.14 12.58 -11.75
N GLU A 107 2.80 13.72 -11.95
CA GLU A 107 3.71 13.99 -13.06
C GLU A 107 5.05 14.54 -12.54
N PRO A 108 5.84 13.70 -11.86
CA PRO A 108 7.12 14.16 -11.28
C PRO A 108 8.10 14.70 -12.31
N TRP A 109 8.05 14.22 -13.57
CA TRP A 109 8.83 14.74 -14.68
C TRP A 109 8.48 16.18 -15.06
N ASN A 110 7.27 16.64 -14.73
CA ASN A 110 6.80 18.02 -14.84
C ASN A 110 6.89 18.77 -13.49
N SER A 111 7.59 18.20 -12.51
CA SER A 111 7.69 18.72 -11.15
C SER A 111 6.32 18.97 -10.49
N MET A 112 5.33 18.11 -10.77
CA MET A 112 3.96 18.30 -10.33
C MET A 112 3.35 17.01 -9.77
N THR A 113 2.60 17.19 -8.68
CA THR A 113 1.65 16.20 -8.15
C THR A 113 0.42 16.94 -7.62
N GLY A 114 -0.73 16.31 -7.65
CA GLY A 114 -1.99 16.90 -7.19
C GLY A 114 -2.86 15.88 -6.48
N GLN A 115 -2.95 16.02 -5.15
CA GLN A 115 -3.90 15.32 -4.30
C GLN A 115 -5.00 16.29 -3.92
N ILE A 116 -6.25 15.97 -4.24
CA ILE A 116 -7.40 16.74 -3.78
C ILE A 116 -7.77 16.39 -2.34
N GLY A 117 -8.40 17.35 -1.64
CA GLY A 117 -8.75 17.26 -0.22
C GLY A 117 -8.09 18.42 0.53
N ASP A 118 -8.76 19.58 0.49
CA ASP A 118 -8.29 20.82 1.10
C ASP A 118 -8.14 20.67 2.62
N GLY A 119 -6.91 20.80 3.12
CA GLY A 119 -6.60 20.68 4.54
C GLY A 119 -7.25 21.79 5.38
N SER A 120 -7.43 22.99 4.83
CA SER A 120 -8.12 24.07 5.51
C SER A 120 -9.60 23.75 5.72
N ALA A 121 -10.25 23.11 4.74
CA ALA A 121 -11.63 22.67 4.85
C ALA A 121 -11.79 21.53 5.88
N ILE A 122 -10.84 20.57 5.93
CA ILE A 122 -10.82 19.54 6.97
C ILE A 122 -10.68 20.17 8.35
N CYS A 123 -9.74 21.14 8.51
CA CYS A 123 -9.52 21.86 9.77
C CYS A 123 -10.78 22.64 10.21
N ALA A 124 -11.42 23.35 9.28
CA ALA A 124 -12.64 24.11 9.58
C ALA A 124 -13.82 23.23 10.02
N GLU A 125 -13.97 22.03 9.45
CA GLU A 125 -15.02 21.07 9.84
C GLU A 125 -14.76 20.42 11.20
N THR A 126 -13.49 20.15 11.53
CA THR A 126 -13.15 19.32 12.68
C THR A 126 -12.67 20.11 13.90
N GLY A 127 -12.15 21.31 13.69
CA GLY A 127 -11.49 22.10 14.73
C GLY A 127 -10.11 21.54 15.13
N LEU A 128 -9.59 20.53 14.45
CA LEU A 128 -8.35 19.86 14.78
C LEU A 128 -7.19 20.34 13.88
N LEU A 129 -5.95 20.20 14.36
CA LEU A 129 -4.75 20.41 13.59
C LEU A 129 -4.73 19.42 12.41
N VAL A 130 -4.44 19.91 11.19
CA VAL A 130 -4.41 19.09 9.99
C VAL A 130 -3.07 19.18 9.29
N VAL A 131 -2.53 18.03 8.88
CA VAL A 131 -1.39 17.93 7.97
C VAL A 131 -1.87 17.27 6.68
N ASN A 132 -1.67 17.93 5.53
CA ASN A 132 -1.98 17.40 4.20
C ASN A 132 -0.89 17.77 3.20
N ASP A 133 -1.08 17.45 1.91
CA ASP A 133 -0.09 17.71 0.85
C ASP A 133 1.28 17.09 1.17
N LEU A 134 1.29 15.78 1.36
CA LEU A 134 2.44 15.04 1.89
C LEU A 134 3.54 14.78 0.83
N ARG A 135 3.30 15.10 -0.45
CA ARG A 135 4.17 14.72 -1.58
C ARG A 135 4.88 15.90 -2.26
N SER A 136 4.29 17.08 -2.24
CA SER A 136 4.76 18.22 -3.04
C SER A 136 6.16 18.70 -2.67
N MET A 137 6.55 18.63 -1.38
CA MET A 137 7.88 19.03 -0.94
C MET A 137 8.97 18.14 -1.55
N ASP A 138 8.77 16.83 -1.59
CA ASP A 138 9.70 15.88 -2.20
C ASP A 138 9.88 16.14 -3.70
N ILE A 139 8.77 16.36 -4.41
CA ILE A 139 8.79 16.76 -5.84
C ILE A 139 9.55 18.06 -6.07
N ALA A 140 9.35 19.05 -5.21
CA ALA A 140 10.06 20.34 -5.31
C ALA A 140 11.59 20.19 -5.14
N TYR A 141 12.02 19.17 -4.39
CA TYR A 141 13.44 18.81 -4.28
C TYR A 141 13.93 17.83 -5.36
N GLY A 142 13.12 17.62 -6.41
CA GLY A 142 13.47 16.79 -7.57
C GLY A 142 13.22 15.28 -7.37
N GLY A 143 12.55 14.89 -6.28
CA GLY A 143 12.12 13.53 -6.05
C GLY A 143 10.88 13.15 -6.85
N GLN A 144 10.55 11.87 -6.79
CA GLN A 144 9.36 11.33 -7.47
C GLN A 144 8.06 11.56 -6.69
N GLY A 145 8.10 12.03 -5.43
CA GLY A 145 6.91 12.16 -4.57
C GLY A 145 6.25 10.83 -4.21
N ALA A 146 6.85 9.73 -4.62
CA ALA A 146 6.40 8.36 -4.37
C ALA A 146 7.59 7.39 -4.47
N PRO A 147 7.55 6.26 -3.73
CA PRO A 147 6.62 5.95 -2.67
C PRO A 147 6.93 6.73 -1.38
N ILE A 148 5.91 7.08 -0.58
CA ILE A 148 6.08 7.72 0.75
C ILE A 148 5.88 6.73 1.91
N VAL A 149 5.36 5.55 1.62
CA VAL A 149 5.13 4.46 2.59
C VAL A 149 6.41 3.97 3.29
N PRO A 150 7.58 3.89 2.63
CA PRO A 150 8.81 3.34 3.21
C PRO A 150 9.28 4.01 4.51
N ILE A 151 8.99 5.29 4.74
CA ILE A 151 9.35 5.94 6.02
C ILE A 151 8.64 5.25 7.21
N GLY A 152 7.35 4.93 7.04
CA GLY A 152 6.61 4.18 8.05
C GLY A 152 7.09 2.74 8.17
N GLU A 153 7.39 2.10 7.06
CA GLU A 153 7.88 0.73 7.05
C GLU A 153 9.19 0.59 7.85
N ILE A 154 10.15 1.47 7.62
CA ILE A 154 11.44 1.47 8.32
C ILE A 154 11.29 1.72 9.82
N HIS A 155 10.40 2.61 10.23
CA HIS A 155 10.29 3.01 11.63
C HIS A 155 9.29 2.17 12.43
N LEU A 156 8.18 1.72 11.83
CA LEU A 156 7.09 1.02 12.51
C LEU A 156 7.18 -0.50 12.38
N PHE A 157 7.88 -1.00 11.34
CA PHE A 157 7.99 -2.43 11.03
C PHE A 157 9.46 -2.89 10.98
N ASN A 158 10.34 -2.26 11.77
CA ASN A 158 11.78 -2.50 11.76
C ASN A 158 12.21 -3.90 12.21
N GLU A 159 11.33 -4.66 12.83
CA GLU A 159 11.56 -6.06 13.20
C GLU A 159 11.47 -7.02 12.01
N TYR A 160 10.83 -6.59 10.92
CA TYR A 160 10.69 -7.36 9.70
C TYR A 160 11.79 -6.98 8.72
N ARG A 161 12.56 -7.95 8.28
CA ARG A 161 13.55 -7.72 7.22
C ARG A 161 12.89 -7.55 5.85
N LEU A 162 11.88 -8.37 5.58
CA LEU A 162 11.14 -8.35 4.32
C LEU A 162 9.71 -7.87 4.55
N LEU A 163 9.26 -7.01 3.66
CA LEU A 163 7.87 -6.56 3.59
C LEU A 163 7.32 -6.95 2.23
N LEU A 164 6.24 -7.73 2.23
CA LEU A 164 5.52 -8.17 1.03
C LEU A 164 4.12 -7.55 1.02
N ASN A 165 3.81 -6.79 0.00
CA ASN A 165 2.46 -6.28 -0.22
C ASN A 165 1.77 -7.09 -1.32
N LEU A 166 0.65 -7.73 -0.99
CA LEU A 166 -0.22 -8.49 -1.90
C LEU A 166 -1.41 -7.64 -2.34
N GLY A 167 -1.14 -6.59 -3.10
CA GLY A 167 -2.14 -5.75 -3.74
C GLY A 167 -2.65 -6.29 -5.08
N GLY A 168 -3.08 -5.42 -5.97
CA GLY A 168 -3.34 -5.76 -7.38
C GLY A 168 -2.07 -6.25 -8.07
N ILE A 169 -0.93 -5.68 -7.69
CA ILE A 169 0.44 -6.11 -8.00
C ILE A 169 1.09 -6.49 -6.67
N ALA A 170 1.81 -7.61 -6.65
CA ALA A 170 2.65 -7.98 -5.52
C ALA A 170 3.99 -7.26 -5.62
N ASN A 171 4.45 -6.66 -4.52
CA ASN A 171 5.76 -6.02 -4.41
C ASN A 171 6.46 -6.41 -3.11
N ILE A 172 7.79 -6.37 -3.13
CA ILE A 172 8.64 -6.73 -2.00
C ILE A 172 9.61 -5.61 -1.67
N THR A 173 9.86 -5.42 -0.38
CA THR A 173 10.91 -4.54 0.14
C THR A 173 11.87 -5.36 1.02
N ASP A 174 13.17 -5.30 0.77
CA ASP A 174 14.21 -5.71 1.74
C ASP A 174 14.71 -4.44 2.45
N GLN A 175 14.35 -4.30 3.71
CA GLN A 175 14.67 -3.10 4.51
C GLN A 175 16.17 -2.94 4.76
N LYS A 176 16.91 -4.05 4.85
CA LYS A 176 18.36 -4.02 5.12
C LYS A 176 19.13 -3.40 3.95
N TYR A 177 18.76 -3.74 2.72
CA TYR A 177 19.42 -3.23 1.52
C TYR A 177 18.70 -2.05 0.88
N ARG A 178 17.55 -1.65 1.43
CA ARG A 178 16.68 -0.58 0.88
C ARG A 178 16.29 -0.84 -0.57
N ILE A 179 15.96 -2.10 -0.86
CA ILE A 179 15.54 -2.57 -2.17
C ILE A 179 14.02 -2.69 -2.16
N ALA A 180 13.36 -2.15 -3.18
CA ALA A 180 11.92 -2.32 -3.38
C ALA A 180 11.62 -2.46 -4.87
N PHE A 181 10.75 -3.43 -5.24
CA PHE A 181 10.33 -3.63 -6.64
C PHE A 181 9.05 -4.45 -6.75
N ASP A 182 8.38 -4.32 -7.91
CA ASP A 182 7.21 -5.11 -8.23
C ASP A 182 7.60 -6.51 -8.67
N ILE A 183 6.89 -7.52 -8.14
CA ILE A 183 7.14 -8.94 -8.41
C ILE A 183 6.30 -9.41 -9.59
N CYS A 184 4.97 -9.42 -9.42
CA CYS A 184 4.02 -9.91 -10.43
C CYS A 184 2.62 -9.32 -10.20
N PRO A 185 1.75 -9.29 -11.23
CA PRO A 185 0.33 -9.07 -11.01
C PRO A 185 -0.23 -10.13 -10.05
N ALA A 186 -1.05 -9.73 -9.09
CA ALA A 186 -1.61 -10.63 -8.08
C ALA A 186 -3.14 -10.54 -8.06
N ASN A 187 -3.74 -9.86 -7.10
CA ASN A 187 -5.22 -9.84 -6.96
C ASN A 187 -5.93 -9.30 -8.18
N ARG A 188 -5.31 -8.42 -8.95
CA ARG A 188 -5.91 -7.88 -10.17
C ARG A 188 -6.32 -8.99 -11.15
N ILE A 189 -5.45 -9.98 -11.31
CA ILE A 189 -5.71 -11.13 -12.20
C ILE A 189 -6.63 -12.14 -11.54
N LEU A 190 -6.36 -12.51 -10.28
CA LEU A 190 -7.22 -13.44 -9.54
C LEU A 190 -8.67 -12.95 -9.50
N ASN A 191 -8.90 -11.69 -9.16
CA ASN A 191 -10.24 -11.11 -9.07
C ASN A 191 -10.92 -11.02 -10.45
N LYS A 192 -10.15 -10.69 -11.52
CA LYS A 192 -10.68 -10.69 -12.88
C LYS A 192 -11.16 -12.07 -13.30
N LEU A 193 -10.36 -13.11 -13.08
CA LEU A 193 -10.74 -14.50 -13.37
C LEU A 193 -12.00 -14.92 -12.61
N VAL A 194 -12.03 -14.65 -11.31
CA VAL A 194 -13.18 -15.00 -10.47
C VAL A 194 -14.44 -14.24 -10.89
N LYS A 195 -14.31 -12.98 -11.26
CA LYS A 195 -15.44 -12.16 -11.73
C LYS A 195 -16.02 -12.69 -13.05
N GLU A 196 -15.17 -13.01 -14.01
CA GLU A 196 -15.61 -13.43 -15.35
C GLU A 196 -16.15 -14.86 -15.37
N TYR A 197 -15.48 -15.78 -14.70
CA TYR A 197 -15.86 -17.20 -14.78
C TYR A 197 -16.82 -17.65 -13.68
N LEU A 198 -16.81 -17.01 -12.51
CA LEU A 198 -17.59 -17.42 -11.35
C LEU A 198 -18.62 -16.37 -10.91
N ASN A 199 -18.63 -15.19 -11.54
CA ASN A 199 -19.49 -14.05 -11.18
C ASN A 199 -19.41 -13.67 -9.69
N LYS A 200 -18.19 -13.68 -9.15
CA LYS A 200 -17.88 -13.30 -7.76
C LYS A 200 -16.87 -12.15 -7.77
N LYS A 201 -16.81 -11.38 -6.67
CA LYS A 201 -15.90 -10.24 -6.55
C LYS A 201 -14.43 -10.71 -6.43
N TYR A 202 -14.19 -11.77 -5.66
CA TYR A 202 -12.88 -12.36 -5.39
C TYR A 202 -13.01 -13.82 -4.93
N ASP A 203 -11.90 -14.54 -4.84
CA ASP A 203 -11.82 -15.91 -4.31
C ASP A 203 -11.69 -15.86 -2.77
N GLU A 204 -12.84 -15.84 -2.10
CA GLU A 204 -12.89 -15.73 -0.65
C GLU A 204 -12.17 -16.89 0.03
N ASN A 205 -11.15 -16.55 0.86
CA ASN A 205 -10.28 -17.51 1.54
C ASN A 205 -9.53 -18.48 0.61
N GLY A 206 -9.54 -18.27 -0.70
CA GLY A 206 -8.96 -19.20 -1.67
C GLY A 206 -9.79 -20.46 -1.89
N THR A 207 -11.12 -20.37 -1.66
CA THR A 207 -12.01 -21.51 -1.72
C THR A 207 -12.05 -22.18 -3.10
N TYR A 208 -11.97 -21.39 -4.17
CA TYR A 208 -11.98 -21.92 -5.53
C TYR A 208 -10.60 -22.43 -5.94
N SER A 209 -9.57 -21.64 -5.71
CA SER A 209 -8.19 -21.99 -6.08
C SER A 209 -7.67 -23.25 -5.34
N SER A 210 -8.12 -23.49 -4.10
CA SER A 210 -7.73 -24.68 -3.34
C SER A 210 -8.29 -26.00 -3.89
N GLN A 211 -9.29 -25.95 -4.76
CA GLN A 211 -9.92 -27.14 -5.37
C GLN A 211 -9.24 -27.57 -6.68
N GLY A 212 -8.43 -26.68 -7.28
CA GLY A 212 -7.76 -26.93 -8.54
C GLY A 212 -6.45 -27.70 -8.40
N GLN A 213 -5.93 -28.12 -9.55
CA GLN A 213 -4.63 -28.74 -9.70
C GLN A 213 -3.69 -27.82 -10.49
N ILE A 214 -2.38 -27.93 -10.22
CA ILE A 214 -1.37 -27.16 -10.93
C ILE A 214 -1.22 -27.73 -12.34
N ASN A 215 -1.32 -26.85 -13.35
CA ASN A 215 -0.97 -27.18 -14.72
C ASN A 215 0.45 -26.70 -15.02
N GLU A 216 1.38 -27.65 -15.10
CA GLU A 216 2.81 -27.36 -15.28
C GLU A 216 3.12 -26.65 -16.59
N ILE A 217 2.35 -26.91 -17.67
CA ILE A 217 2.57 -26.26 -18.97
C ILE A 217 2.23 -24.78 -18.86
N LEU A 218 1.09 -24.45 -18.25
CA LEU A 218 0.68 -23.06 -18.04
C LEU A 218 1.63 -22.35 -17.07
N LEU A 219 1.99 -23.01 -15.96
CA LEU A 219 2.91 -22.48 -14.97
C LEU A 219 4.25 -22.12 -15.59
N ASN A 220 4.82 -23.00 -16.42
CA ASN A 220 6.08 -22.76 -17.11
C ASN A 220 5.97 -21.59 -18.10
N LYS A 221 4.86 -21.47 -18.85
CA LYS A 221 4.65 -20.32 -19.76
C LYS A 221 4.64 -18.99 -18.99
N LEU A 222 3.93 -18.93 -17.85
CA LEU A 222 3.87 -17.75 -17.00
C LEU A 222 5.24 -17.38 -16.46
N ASN A 223 5.99 -18.37 -15.95
CA ASN A 223 7.31 -18.15 -15.32
C ASN A 223 8.42 -17.77 -16.30
N GLN A 224 8.27 -18.05 -17.60
CA GLN A 224 9.28 -17.75 -18.62
C GLN A 224 9.23 -16.31 -19.15
N LEU A 225 8.24 -15.50 -18.76
CA LEU A 225 8.12 -14.12 -19.23
C LEU A 225 9.37 -13.30 -18.89
N ASP A 226 9.81 -12.47 -19.85
CA ASP A 226 11.08 -11.73 -19.74
C ASP A 226 11.11 -10.74 -18.57
N TYR A 227 9.98 -10.26 -18.12
CA TYR A 227 9.90 -9.41 -16.93
C TYR A 227 10.51 -10.08 -15.70
N TYR A 228 10.25 -11.36 -15.50
CA TYR A 228 10.72 -12.09 -14.31
C TYR A 228 12.22 -12.34 -14.28
N LYS A 229 12.88 -12.25 -15.44
CA LYS A 229 14.36 -12.36 -15.58
C LYS A 229 15.08 -11.05 -15.30
N LYS A 230 14.35 -9.91 -15.29
CA LYS A 230 14.94 -8.58 -15.07
C LYS A 230 15.35 -8.43 -13.60
N LEU A 231 16.55 -7.90 -13.38
CA LEU A 231 16.98 -7.46 -12.07
C LEU A 231 16.23 -6.18 -11.64
N TYR A 232 16.25 -5.90 -10.33
CA TYR A 232 15.78 -4.63 -9.82
C TYR A 232 16.81 -3.50 -10.09
N PRO A 233 16.40 -2.21 -10.15
CA PRO A 233 15.01 -1.74 -9.95
C PRO A 233 14.11 -2.07 -11.15
N LYS A 234 12.89 -2.57 -10.87
CA LYS A 234 11.87 -2.88 -11.88
C LYS A 234 10.47 -2.59 -11.33
N SER A 235 9.58 -2.18 -12.21
CA SER A 235 8.18 -1.93 -11.90
C SER A 235 7.25 -2.48 -12.99
N LEU A 236 5.97 -2.65 -12.66
CA LEU A 236 4.94 -3.15 -13.55
C LEU A 236 3.89 -2.07 -13.82
N SER A 237 3.53 -1.92 -15.09
CA SER A 237 2.33 -1.17 -15.44
C SER A 237 1.07 -1.96 -15.06
N ASN A 238 -0.01 -1.24 -14.83
CA ASN A 238 -1.31 -1.86 -14.62
C ASN A 238 -1.78 -2.71 -15.82
N SER A 239 -1.35 -2.34 -17.03
CA SER A 239 -1.67 -3.03 -18.27
C SER A 239 -0.93 -4.37 -18.41
N PHE A 240 0.26 -4.55 -17.83
CA PHE A 240 1.03 -5.79 -17.95
C PHE A 240 0.21 -7.04 -17.56
N GLY A 241 -0.53 -6.95 -16.46
CA GLY A 241 -1.40 -8.03 -16.02
C GLY A 241 -2.51 -8.36 -17.02
N LEU A 242 -3.14 -7.34 -17.58
CA LEU A 242 -4.29 -7.50 -18.47
C LEU A 242 -3.87 -7.85 -19.89
N ASP A 243 -2.79 -7.26 -20.39
CA ASP A 243 -2.40 -7.37 -21.81
C ASP A 243 -1.45 -8.54 -22.05
N ILE A 244 -0.68 -8.96 -21.04
CA ILE A 244 0.34 -10.02 -21.19
C ILE A 244 -0.05 -11.29 -20.41
N ILE A 245 -0.40 -11.17 -19.14
CA ILE A 245 -0.69 -12.34 -18.29
C ILE A 245 -2.06 -12.92 -18.62
N TYR A 246 -3.10 -12.08 -18.61
CA TYR A 246 -4.47 -12.55 -18.74
C TYR A 246 -4.71 -13.38 -20.02
N PRO A 247 -4.21 -12.99 -21.24
CA PRO A 247 -4.36 -13.82 -22.43
C PRO A 247 -3.71 -15.20 -22.35
N LEU A 248 -2.66 -15.37 -21.53
CA LEU A 248 -2.05 -16.69 -21.31
C LEU A 248 -2.93 -17.61 -20.46
N LEU A 249 -3.80 -17.02 -19.63
CA LEU A 249 -4.73 -17.73 -18.75
C LEU A 249 -6.04 -18.10 -19.43
N GLU A 250 -6.37 -17.48 -20.58
CA GLU A 250 -7.48 -17.87 -21.44
C GLU A 250 -7.15 -19.17 -22.18
N TYR A 251 -6.98 -20.24 -21.40
CA TYR A 251 -6.60 -21.55 -21.93
C TYR A 251 -7.84 -22.45 -21.99
N ASP A 252 -8.48 -22.54 -23.14
CA ASP A 252 -9.76 -23.23 -23.39
C ASP A 252 -9.85 -24.69 -22.91
N LYS A 253 -8.72 -25.27 -22.48
CA LYS A 253 -8.64 -26.69 -22.08
C LYS A 253 -8.62 -26.89 -20.57
N LEU A 254 -8.57 -25.82 -19.77
CA LEU A 254 -8.49 -25.91 -18.33
C LEU A 254 -9.78 -25.40 -17.68
N ASN A 255 -10.20 -26.04 -16.61
CA ASN A 255 -11.25 -25.49 -15.77
C ASN A 255 -10.71 -24.32 -14.95
N ILE A 256 -11.59 -23.44 -14.52
CA ILE A 256 -11.21 -22.21 -13.80
C ILE A 256 -10.49 -22.50 -12.48
N TYR A 257 -10.80 -23.58 -11.80
CA TYR A 257 -10.16 -23.95 -10.53
C TYR A 257 -8.68 -24.27 -10.73
N ASP A 258 -8.33 -25.00 -11.80
CA ASP A 258 -6.94 -25.30 -12.15
C ASP A 258 -6.17 -24.05 -12.61
N ILE A 259 -6.82 -23.14 -13.34
CA ILE A 259 -6.24 -21.85 -13.72
C ILE A 259 -5.91 -21.04 -12.47
N LEU A 260 -6.86 -20.89 -11.54
CA LEU A 260 -6.67 -20.16 -10.29
C LEU A 260 -5.57 -20.81 -9.43
N ARG A 261 -5.56 -22.14 -9.30
CA ARG A 261 -4.53 -22.85 -8.54
C ARG A 261 -3.14 -22.67 -9.14
N THR A 262 -3.04 -22.78 -10.46
CA THR A 262 -1.78 -22.58 -11.18
C THR A 262 -1.28 -21.15 -11.04
N TYR A 263 -2.18 -20.18 -11.10
CA TYR A 263 -1.80 -18.77 -10.95
C TYR A 263 -1.35 -18.42 -9.52
N ILE A 264 -1.96 -19.02 -8.49
CA ILE A 264 -1.47 -18.91 -7.11
C ILE A 264 -0.06 -19.48 -7.00
N GLU A 265 0.20 -20.66 -7.59
CA GLU A 265 1.55 -21.24 -7.60
C GLU A 265 2.56 -20.34 -8.29
N HIS A 266 2.16 -19.72 -9.42
CA HIS A 266 2.97 -18.71 -10.11
C HIS A 266 3.34 -17.54 -9.19
N ILE A 267 2.37 -16.94 -8.48
CA ILE A 267 2.62 -15.85 -7.53
C ILE A 267 3.63 -16.29 -6.46
N VAL A 268 3.41 -17.46 -5.86
CA VAL A 268 4.28 -18.01 -4.80
C VAL A 268 5.71 -18.23 -5.31
N GLN A 269 5.85 -18.79 -6.51
CA GLN A 269 7.17 -19.01 -7.12
C GLN A 269 7.87 -17.68 -7.45
N GLN A 270 7.16 -16.68 -7.99
CA GLN A 270 7.74 -15.38 -8.30
C GLN A 270 8.19 -14.63 -7.04
N ILE A 271 7.47 -14.75 -5.93
CA ILE A 271 7.90 -14.21 -4.64
C ILE A 271 9.19 -14.92 -4.16
N SER A 272 9.24 -16.25 -4.22
CA SER A 272 10.42 -17.01 -3.85
C SER A 272 11.64 -16.65 -4.72
N ASN A 273 11.45 -16.58 -6.05
CA ASN A 273 12.48 -16.20 -7.00
C ASN A 273 12.98 -14.76 -6.77
N SER A 274 12.11 -13.87 -6.32
CA SER A 274 12.47 -12.48 -5.98
C SER A 274 13.38 -12.42 -4.75
N ILE A 275 13.18 -13.29 -3.77
CA ILE A 275 14.05 -13.42 -2.60
C ILE A 275 15.40 -13.99 -3.04
N ASP A 276 15.44 -15.07 -3.85
CA ASP A 276 16.68 -15.60 -4.43
C ASP A 276 17.44 -14.52 -5.21
N MET A 277 16.75 -13.75 -6.03
CA MET A 277 17.34 -12.64 -6.81
C MET A 277 18.02 -11.59 -5.91
N ILE A 278 17.40 -11.22 -4.78
CA ILE A 278 18.00 -10.28 -3.82
C ILE A 278 19.26 -10.92 -3.20
N ILE A 279 19.17 -12.17 -2.76
CA ILE A 279 20.29 -12.90 -2.14
C ILE A 279 21.51 -12.97 -3.08
N GLU A 280 21.27 -13.36 -4.33
CA GLU A 280 22.32 -13.52 -5.35
C GLU A 280 22.95 -12.17 -5.74
N ASN A 281 22.11 -11.15 -6.01
CA ASN A 281 22.60 -9.84 -6.46
C ASN A 281 23.37 -9.10 -5.36
N GLU A 282 22.94 -9.24 -4.10
CA GLU A 282 23.65 -8.68 -2.94
C GLU A 282 24.80 -9.59 -2.44
N LYS A 283 25.10 -10.66 -3.18
CA LYS A 283 26.18 -11.63 -2.87
C LYS A 283 26.11 -12.14 -1.43
N GLN A 284 24.89 -12.44 -0.97
CA GLN A 284 24.66 -12.93 0.37
C GLN A 284 24.61 -14.46 0.42
N ASP A 285 24.89 -15.01 1.60
CA ASP A 285 24.58 -16.39 1.90
C ASP A 285 23.11 -16.53 2.33
N LYS A 286 22.44 -17.60 1.91
CA LYS A 286 21.03 -17.87 2.30
C LYS A 286 20.85 -17.94 3.82
N SER A 287 21.89 -18.35 4.55
CA SER A 287 21.86 -18.39 6.01
C SER A 287 21.60 -17.04 6.67
N THR A 288 21.89 -15.93 5.97
CA THR A 288 21.60 -14.57 6.48
C THR A 288 20.12 -14.26 6.55
N TYR A 289 19.25 -15.08 5.92
CA TYR A 289 17.79 -14.94 5.96
C TYR A 289 17.13 -15.92 6.95
N VAL A 290 17.88 -16.89 7.47
CA VAL A 290 17.34 -17.82 8.48
C VAL A 290 16.86 -17.06 9.71
N ASN A 291 15.64 -17.35 10.15
CA ASN A 291 14.93 -16.67 11.24
C ASN A 291 14.65 -15.17 10.99
N CYS A 292 14.87 -14.67 9.76
CA CYS A 292 14.35 -13.35 9.42
C CYS A 292 12.82 -13.39 9.33
N LYS A 293 12.19 -12.29 9.75
CA LYS A 293 10.75 -12.15 9.66
C LYS A 293 10.34 -11.45 8.36
N MET A 294 9.26 -11.94 7.75
CA MET A 294 8.58 -11.28 6.65
C MET A 294 7.14 -10.93 7.03
N LEU A 295 6.79 -9.66 6.89
CA LEU A 295 5.43 -9.18 7.06
C LEU A 295 4.72 -9.21 5.71
N ILE A 296 3.52 -9.81 5.66
CA ILE A 296 2.66 -9.78 4.47
C ILE A 296 1.47 -8.86 4.73
N THR A 297 1.21 -7.92 3.83
CA THR A 297 0.09 -6.97 3.90
C THR A 297 -0.65 -6.90 2.57
N GLY A 298 -1.72 -6.08 2.51
CA GLY A 298 -2.55 -5.92 1.32
C GLY A 298 -3.66 -6.97 1.23
N GLY A 299 -4.70 -6.67 0.44
CA GLY A 299 -5.93 -7.47 0.37
C GLY A 299 -5.77 -8.95 -0.01
N GLY A 300 -4.66 -9.32 -0.66
CA GLY A 300 -4.33 -10.72 -0.94
C GLY A 300 -4.02 -11.56 0.29
N THR A 301 -3.68 -10.92 1.41
CA THR A 301 -3.44 -11.60 2.68
C THR A 301 -4.71 -12.27 3.24
N HIS A 302 -5.89 -11.76 2.87
CA HIS A 302 -7.18 -12.38 3.21
C HIS A 302 -7.44 -13.70 2.49
N ASN A 303 -6.72 -13.99 1.39
CA ASN A 303 -6.77 -15.29 0.74
C ASN A 303 -5.96 -16.31 1.55
N LYS A 304 -6.64 -17.03 2.44
CA LYS A 304 -5.98 -17.98 3.37
C LYS A 304 -5.20 -19.06 2.65
N PHE A 305 -5.67 -19.50 1.48
CA PHE A 305 -4.98 -20.53 0.71
C PHE A 305 -3.66 -19.99 0.11
N LEU A 306 -3.70 -18.80 -0.50
CA LEU A 306 -2.48 -18.12 -0.97
C LEU A 306 -1.50 -17.89 0.18
N PHE A 307 -2.00 -17.39 1.32
CA PHE A 307 -1.18 -17.19 2.51
C PHE A 307 -0.52 -18.48 2.99
N GLN A 308 -1.27 -19.60 3.02
CA GLN A 308 -0.73 -20.90 3.42
C GLN A 308 0.37 -21.39 2.47
N CYS A 309 0.18 -21.24 1.16
CA CYS A 309 1.20 -21.57 0.16
C CYS A 309 2.46 -20.71 0.33
N LEU A 310 2.28 -19.41 0.60
CA LEU A 310 3.40 -18.50 0.86
C LEU A 310 4.12 -18.82 2.17
N LYS A 311 3.40 -19.18 3.21
CA LYS A 311 4.02 -19.49 4.51
C LYS A 311 5.02 -20.65 4.43
N ASN A 312 4.72 -21.65 3.62
CA ASN A 312 5.54 -22.85 3.51
C ASN A 312 6.80 -22.62 2.66
N LYS A 313 6.67 -22.06 1.46
CA LYS A 313 7.73 -21.97 0.46
C LYS A 313 8.96 -21.17 0.91
N PRO A 314 8.85 -19.92 1.37
CA PRO A 314 10.00 -19.16 1.87
C PRO A 314 10.62 -19.77 3.14
N LYS A 315 9.81 -20.40 4.00
CA LYS A 315 10.32 -21.09 5.18
C LYS A 315 11.20 -22.29 4.79
N GLU A 316 10.74 -23.10 3.84
CA GLU A 316 11.48 -24.27 3.34
C GLU A 316 12.76 -23.85 2.61
N ASN A 317 12.70 -22.82 1.76
CA ASN A 317 13.81 -22.42 0.91
C ASN A 317 14.86 -21.57 1.64
N PHE A 318 14.46 -20.73 2.59
CA PHE A 318 15.32 -19.71 3.19
C PHE A 318 15.28 -19.66 4.71
N GLY A 319 14.41 -20.43 5.37
CA GLY A 319 14.20 -20.33 6.82
C GLY A 319 13.54 -19.04 7.27
N ILE A 320 12.84 -18.32 6.35
CA ILE A 320 12.15 -17.07 6.64
C ILE A 320 10.85 -17.38 7.38
N GLU A 321 10.63 -16.68 8.49
CA GLU A 321 9.37 -16.74 9.23
C GLU A 321 8.38 -15.72 8.70
N ILE A 322 7.20 -16.20 8.28
CA ILE A 322 6.11 -15.34 7.82
C ILE A 322 5.11 -15.18 8.96
N GLU A 323 4.88 -13.94 9.35
CA GLU A 323 3.88 -13.58 10.34
C GLU A 323 2.60 -13.11 9.64
N TYR A 324 1.45 -13.56 10.18
CA TYR A 324 0.15 -13.01 9.82
C TYR A 324 -0.10 -11.80 10.72
N PRO A 325 -0.11 -10.59 10.17
CA PRO A 325 -0.27 -9.40 10.98
C PRO A 325 -1.70 -9.26 11.52
N ASP A 326 -1.88 -8.33 12.47
CA ASP A 326 -3.21 -7.90 12.88
C ASP A 326 -4.03 -7.45 11.66
N ILE A 327 -5.32 -7.74 11.66
CA ILE A 327 -6.23 -7.43 10.56
C ILE A 327 -6.24 -5.93 10.23
N ASN A 328 -6.14 -5.08 11.26
CA ASN A 328 -6.08 -3.63 11.07
C ASN A 328 -4.79 -3.21 10.36
N VAL A 329 -3.68 -3.92 10.57
CA VAL A 329 -2.43 -3.66 9.84
C VAL A 329 -2.57 -4.10 8.39
N ILE A 330 -3.22 -5.23 8.12
CA ILE A 330 -3.46 -5.69 6.75
C ILE A 330 -4.26 -4.65 5.95
N ASP A 331 -5.34 -4.16 6.53
CA ASP A 331 -6.32 -3.33 5.83
C ASP A 331 -5.96 -1.84 5.86
N PHE A 332 -5.33 -1.37 6.95
CA PHE A 332 -5.13 0.05 7.19
C PHE A 332 -3.67 0.49 7.30
N LYS A 333 -2.70 -0.33 6.82
CA LYS A 333 -1.26 0.02 6.85
C LYS A 333 -0.98 1.39 6.23
N GLU A 334 -1.61 1.72 5.11
CA GLU A 334 -1.38 3.00 4.45
C GLU A 334 -1.93 4.16 5.30
N ALA A 335 -3.14 4.06 5.84
CA ALA A 335 -3.71 5.07 6.73
C ALA A 335 -2.85 5.23 8.01
N LEU A 336 -2.38 4.12 8.61
CA LEU A 336 -1.42 4.13 9.70
C LEU A 336 -0.15 4.92 9.34
N ILE A 337 0.42 4.67 8.16
CA ILE A 337 1.64 5.36 7.73
C ILE A 337 1.38 6.85 7.49
N MET A 338 0.21 7.23 6.98
CA MET A 338 -0.15 8.66 6.86
C MET A 338 -0.18 9.34 8.25
N THR A 339 -0.69 8.66 9.30
CA THR A 339 -0.63 9.22 10.67
C THR A 339 0.81 9.48 11.11
N PHE A 340 1.71 8.53 10.82
CA PHE A 340 3.12 8.65 11.18
C PHE A 340 3.84 9.76 10.42
N ILE A 341 3.59 9.92 9.12
CA ILE A 341 4.11 11.01 8.30
C ILE A 341 3.66 12.37 8.86
N GLY A 342 2.40 12.50 9.22
CA GLY A 342 1.86 13.71 9.85
C GLY A 342 2.50 14.01 11.21
N LEU A 343 2.71 12.98 12.04
CA LEU A 343 3.39 13.10 13.33
C LEU A 343 4.82 13.58 13.16
N LEU A 344 5.61 12.98 12.25
CA LEU A 344 6.97 13.40 11.93
C LEU A 344 7.00 14.85 11.43
N ARG A 345 6.01 15.26 10.60
CA ARG A 345 5.89 16.65 10.11
C ARG A 345 5.81 17.66 11.26
N ILE A 346 4.93 17.38 12.25
CA ILE A 346 4.76 18.27 13.41
C ILE A 346 6.00 18.28 14.31
N GLN A 347 6.68 17.15 14.42
CA GLN A 347 7.95 17.02 15.15
C GLN A 347 9.15 17.63 14.37
N ARG A 348 8.94 18.12 13.15
CA ARG A 348 9.99 18.64 12.27
C ARG A 348 11.09 17.63 11.97
N LYS A 349 10.70 16.36 11.83
CA LYS A 349 11.58 15.26 11.42
C LYS A 349 11.35 14.92 9.95
N PRO A 350 12.37 14.46 9.22
CA PRO A 350 12.19 13.94 7.87
C PRO A 350 11.07 12.90 7.81
N ASN A 351 10.19 13.04 6.82
CA ASN A 351 9.04 12.16 6.64
C ASN A 351 8.89 11.59 5.23
N VAL A 352 9.80 11.97 4.32
CA VAL A 352 10.00 11.36 3.00
C VAL A 352 11.50 11.18 2.76
N LEU A 353 11.89 9.99 2.31
CA LEU A 353 13.31 9.60 2.18
C LEU A 353 13.83 9.82 0.76
N ALA A 354 14.88 10.61 0.62
CA ALA A 354 15.58 10.87 -0.63
C ALA A 354 16.13 9.58 -1.27
N SER A 355 16.59 8.64 -0.45
CA SER A 355 17.10 7.34 -0.92
C SER A 355 16.06 6.49 -1.64
N VAL A 356 14.77 6.80 -1.44
CA VAL A 356 13.65 6.08 -2.03
C VAL A 356 13.06 6.84 -3.22
N THR A 357 12.91 8.16 -3.09
CA THR A 357 12.24 8.98 -4.09
C THR A 357 13.20 9.62 -5.11
N GLY A 358 14.50 9.62 -4.83
CA GLY A 358 15.51 10.28 -5.65
C GLY A 358 15.58 11.81 -5.46
N ALA A 359 14.95 12.35 -4.42
CA ALA A 359 15.08 13.76 -4.05
C ALA A 359 16.52 14.12 -3.64
N LYS A 360 16.87 15.42 -3.66
CA LYS A 360 18.20 15.88 -3.26
C LYS A 360 18.51 15.67 -1.78
N ILE A 361 17.50 15.68 -0.93
CA ILE A 361 17.58 15.52 0.52
C ILE A 361 16.35 14.80 1.05
N ASP A 362 16.44 14.22 2.25
CA ASP A 362 15.27 13.80 3.00
C ASP A 362 14.39 15.02 3.32
N THR A 363 13.10 14.95 3.03
CA THR A 363 12.23 16.12 3.14
C THR A 363 11.27 16.05 4.34
N ILE A 364 10.86 17.22 4.81
CA ILE A 364 9.81 17.39 5.82
C ILE A 364 8.59 17.97 5.10
N GLY A 365 7.83 17.08 4.45
CA GLY A 365 6.67 17.44 3.65
C GLY A 365 5.39 17.62 4.48
N GLY A 366 4.45 18.34 3.90
CA GLY A 366 3.10 18.54 4.44
C GLY A 366 2.79 20.00 4.80
N ALA A 367 1.68 20.51 4.28
CA ALA A 367 1.07 21.75 4.72
C ALA A 367 0.38 21.54 6.08
N VAL A 368 0.40 22.58 6.93
CA VAL A 368 -0.18 22.53 8.30
C VAL A 368 -1.25 23.57 8.45
N TRP A 369 -2.42 23.16 8.93
CA TRP A 369 -3.56 24.03 9.17
C TRP A 369 -3.99 23.91 10.63
N SER A 370 -4.18 25.03 11.29
CA SER A 370 -4.65 25.12 12.68
C SER A 370 -5.62 26.30 12.83
N ASN A 371 -6.50 26.23 13.81
CA ASN A 371 -7.32 27.35 14.25
C ASN A 371 -6.49 28.36 15.02
#